data_7c6beb2e86ae8998949a1ed8f5051094
#
_entry.id   7c6beb2e86ae8998949a1ed8f5051094
#
_cell.length_a   1.000
_cell.length_b   1.000
_cell.length_c   1.000
_cell.angle_alpha   90.00
_cell.angle_beta   90.00
_cell.angle_gamma   90.00
#
_symmetry.space_group_name_H-M   'P 1'
#
loop_
_entity.id
_entity.type
_entity.pdbx_description
1 polymer ?
#
loop_
_entity_poly.entity_id
_entity_poly.type
_entity_poly.pdbx_seq_one_letter_code
_entity_poly.pdbx_strand_id
1 'polypeptide(L)'
;MQQYDQRRLRLFAVVLFLGIMAANLGRYLIFDGLYLWDARLRWQECAYVLHGLNPCDVMHSRVPSIESIGWVDASLGGTVPWAYVLGNVINPGFLPYSAMCVYILALDFIAPLVTALCMGRFLLRHRYVQDKYMAVLASLLVFAPSMWANAVLFGNQSGIVCCCVILSMCVLEDSETLAGLLLAVAMCKPQVAFVFLFPLLCKKHWKAITVTSGTVLGSWLLAAILTESSPISMLTDIMDQGLSYNTSYYGLFNFLLGFGISTKVVLLLDVAVGGVILLAAAAWMFRKKLDNDWLLWYAVAAVVSVMWFYKQSHDYIILALPAIAIFCLPHISLPAWGSILILLVDVIAFAVPKVCTLLCGLPKDVVSPWAKLLETVAIMATLYYVFQSAKRHAAALQQASQNG
;
A
#
# COMPACT_ATOMS: atom_id res chain seq x y z
N MET A 1 -25.31 -21.49 -21.15
CA MET A 1 -25.13 -21.44 -19.67
C MET A 1 -24.01 -20.56 -19.23
N GLN A 2 -22.78 -20.67 -19.77
CA GLN A 2 -21.62 -19.85 -19.36
C GLN A 2 -21.82 -18.31 -19.51
N GLN A 3 -22.51 -17.84 -20.56
CA GLN A 3 -22.70 -16.40 -20.80
C GLN A 3 -23.71 -15.74 -19.83
N TYR A 4 -24.72 -16.50 -19.38
CA TYR A 4 -25.71 -16.03 -18.42
C TYR A 4 -25.14 -15.93 -16.99
N ASP A 5 -24.29 -16.87 -16.60
CA ASP A 5 -23.58 -16.84 -15.31
C ASP A 5 -22.58 -15.67 -15.25
N GLN A 6 -21.86 -15.37 -16.34
CA GLN A 6 -20.97 -14.23 -16.39
C GLN A 6 -21.68 -12.89 -16.23
N ARG A 7 -22.90 -12.73 -16.77
CA ARG A 7 -23.65 -11.48 -16.66
C ARG A 7 -24.15 -11.24 -15.23
N ARG A 8 -24.65 -12.28 -14.56
CA ARG A 8 -25.07 -12.20 -13.15
C ARG A 8 -23.91 -11.88 -12.23
N LEU A 9 -22.77 -12.47 -12.50
CA LEU A 9 -21.57 -12.27 -11.75
C LEU A 9 -20.99 -10.85 -11.90
N ARG A 10 -21.03 -10.30 -13.14
CA ARG A 10 -20.69 -8.90 -13.42
C ARG A 10 -21.61 -7.95 -12.65
N LEU A 11 -22.91 -8.21 -12.66
CA LEU A 11 -23.88 -7.41 -11.91
C LEU A 11 -23.61 -7.49 -10.41
N PHE A 12 -23.31 -8.68 -9.87
CA PHE A 12 -22.98 -8.86 -8.45
C PHE A 12 -21.70 -8.10 -8.07
N ALA A 13 -20.64 -8.15 -8.90
CA ALA A 13 -19.42 -7.42 -8.68
C ALA A 13 -19.64 -5.90 -8.66
N VAL A 14 -20.49 -5.37 -9.58
CA VAL A 14 -20.87 -3.96 -9.59
C VAL A 14 -21.64 -3.57 -8.33
N VAL A 15 -22.63 -4.39 -7.94
CA VAL A 15 -23.44 -4.12 -6.73
C VAL A 15 -22.57 -4.16 -5.48
N LEU A 16 -21.69 -5.16 -5.37
CA LEU A 16 -20.74 -5.26 -4.26
C LEU A 16 -19.82 -4.06 -4.20
N PHE A 17 -19.25 -3.65 -5.36
CA PHE A 17 -18.39 -2.48 -5.46
C PHE A 17 -19.14 -1.20 -5.05
N LEU A 18 -20.33 -0.97 -5.58
CA LEU A 18 -21.14 0.19 -5.21
C LEU A 18 -21.53 0.16 -3.73
N GLY A 19 -21.78 -1.02 -3.18
CA GLY A 19 -22.03 -1.20 -1.75
C GLY A 19 -20.82 -0.83 -0.89
N ILE A 20 -19.62 -1.26 -1.27
CA ILE A 20 -18.37 -0.91 -0.58
C ILE A 20 -18.09 0.59 -0.68
N MET A 21 -18.27 1.19 -1.88
CA MET A 21 -18.13 2.63 -2.07
C MET A 21 -19.13 3.42 -1.25
N ALA A 22 -20.39 3.00 -1.21
CA ALA A 22 -21.44 3.64 -0.41
C ALA A 22 -21.14 3.52 1.10
N ALA A 23 -20.67 2.35 1.55
CA ALA A 23 -20.26 2.14 2.94
C ALA A 23 -19.07 3.01 3.32
N ASN A 24 -18.07 3.15 2.43
CA ASN A 24 -16.93 4.01 2.64
C ASN A 24 -17.34 5.50 2.68
N LEU A 25 -18.21 5.92 1.75
CA LEU A 25 -18.74 7.29 1.72
C LEU A 25 -19.64 7.59 2.92
N GLY A 26 -20.51 6.63 3.30
CA GLY A 26 -21.39 6.76 4.46
C GLY A 26 -20.63 6.93 5.77
N ARG A 27 -19.45 6.31 5.89
CA ARG A 27 -18.54 6.53 7.02
C ARG A 27 -18.10 7.99 7.16
N TYR A 28 -17.86 8.66 6.03
CA TYR A 28 -17.55 10.09 6.02
C TYR A 28 -18.66 10.96 6.55
N LEU A 29 -19.90 10.60 6.20
CA LEU A 29 -21.09 11.38 6.58
C LEU A 29 -21.49 11.14 8.04
N ILE A 30 -21.13 9.98 8.63
CA ILE A 30 -21.50 9.60 10.00
C ILE A 30 -20.53 10.14 11.05
N PHE A 31 -19.24 10.30 10.70
CA PHE A 31 -18.26 10.86 11.61
C PHE A 31 -18.26 12.38 11.46
N ASP A 32 -18.69 13.09 12.51
CA ASP A 32 -18.72 14.55 12.62
C ASP A 32 -17.30 15.17 12.55
N GLY A 33 -16.72 15.18 11.36
CA GLY A 33 -15.47 15.85 11.04
C GLY A 33 -14.34 14.95 10.57
N LEU A 34 -13.55 15.50 9.65
CA LEU A 34 -12.29 14.92 9.20
C LEU A 34 -11.23 15.18 10.27
N TYR A 35 -10.67 14.12 10.81
CA TYR A 35 -9.63 14.26 11.85
C TYR A 35 -8.31 14.75 11.26
N LEU A 36 -7.96 14.35 10.03
CA LEU A 36 -6.73 14.70 9.29
C LEU A 36 -5.45 14.69 10.15
N TRP A 37 -5.44 13.85 11.18
CA TRP A 37 -4.36 13.81 12.17
C TRP A 37 -3.02 13.45 11.57
N ASP A 38 -3.00 12.40 10.75
CA ASP A 38 -1.79 11.95 10.09
C ASP A 38 -1.30 12.98 9.06
N ALA A 39 -2.24 13.59 8.32
CA ALA A 39 -1.91 14.67 7.38
C ALA A 39 -1.28 15.87 8.09
N ARG A 40 -1.79 16.23 9.28
CA ARG A 40 -1.24 17.31 10.09
C ARG A 40 0.21 17.02 10.51
N LEU A 41 0.47 15.81 11.02
CA LEU A 41 1.81 15.41 11.42
C LEU A 41 2.79 15.47 10.24
N ARG A 42 2.40 14.91 9.09
CA ARG A 42 3.25 14.90 7.88
C ARG A 42 3.47 16.33 7.35
N TRP A 43 2.44 17.17 7.38
CA TRP A 43 2.56 18.59 7.04
C TRP A 43 3.51 19.32 7.99
N GLN A 44 3.41 19.11 9.30
CA GLN A 44 4.32 19.71 10.29
C GLN A 44 5.76 19.30 10.03
N GLU A 45 6.04 18.01 9.77
CA GLU A 45 7.38 17.51 9.44
C GLU A 45 7.96 18.24 8.23
N CYS A 46 7.19 18.35 7.14
CA CYS A 46 7.60 19.09 5.96
C CYS A 46 7.81 20.57 6.27
N ALA A 47 6.91 21.21 7.04
CA ALA A 47 6.99 22.62 7.40
C ALA A 47 8.24 22.92 8.26
N TYR A 48 8.51 22.10 9.27
CA TYR A 48 9.70 22.29 10.13
C TYR A 48 10.99 22.25 9.33
N VAL A 49 11.13 21.27 8.42
CA VAL A 49 12.32 21.15 7.57
C VAL A 49 12.49 22.37 6.64
N LEU A 50 11.41 22.91 6.09
CA LEU A 50 11.45 24.15 5.30
C LEU A 50 11.87 25.38 6.12
N HIS A 51 11.71 25.34 7.44
CA HIS A 51 12.18 26.36 8.38
C HIS A 51 13.55 26.05 8.99
N GLY A 52 14.25 25.04 8.46
CA GLY A 52 15.59 24.68 8.93
C GLY A 52 15.62 23.86 10.22
N LEU A 53 14.51 23.30 10.67
CA LEU A 53 14.43 22.55 11.92
C LEU A 53 14.20 21.06 11.66
N ASN A 54 14.98 20.23 12.37
CA ASN A 54 14.74 18.78 12.36
C ASN A 54 13.50 18.45 13.22
N PRO A 55 12.46 17.80 12.64
CA PRO A 55 11.24 17.46 13.38
C PRO A 55 11.48 16.62 14.63
N CYS A 56 12.47 15.71 14.62
CA CYS A 56 12.84 14.91 15.78
C CYS A 56 13.42 15.77 16.91
N ASP A 57 14.23 16.78 16.58
CA ASP A 57 14.79 17.69 17.58
C ASP A 57 13.72 18.57 18.22
N VAL A 58 12.74 19.02 17.41
CA VAL A 58 11.56 19.74 17.92
C VAL A 58 10.75 18.86 18.87
N MET A 59 10.48 17.61 18.48
CA MET A 59 9.73 16.64 19.27
C MET A 59 10.41 16.36 20.62
N HIS A 60 11.73 16.21 20.64
CA HIS A 60 12.51 16.01 21.86
C HIS A 60 12.81 17.30 22.63
N SER A 61 12.25 18.43 22.22
CA SER A 61 12.50 19.75 22.85
C SER A 61 13.98 20.17 22.85
N ARG A 62 14.77 19.64 21.89
CA ARG A 62 16.19 20.04 21.69
C ARG A 62 16.28 21.41 21.03
N VAL A 63 15.25 21.77 20.25
CA VAL A 63 15.07 23.09 19.64
C VAL A 63 13.65 23.57 19.87
N PRO A 64 13.39 24.90 19.89
CA PRO A 64 12.07 25.44 20.13
C PRO A 64 11.12 25.14 18.95
N SER A 65 9.86 24.89 19.25
CA SER A 65 8.81 24.77 18.25
C SER A 65 8.41 26.14 17.68
N ILE A 66 7.89 26.13 16.45
CA ILE A 66 7.38 27.35 15.79
C ILE A 66 5.87 27.44 16.06
N GLU A 67 5.43 28.50 16.70
CA GLU A 67 4.03 28.67 17.10
C GLU A 67 3.04 28.60 15.92
N SER A 68 3.40 29.16 14.77
CA SER A 68 2.56 29.16 13.55
C SER A 68 2.37 27.76 12.95
N ILE A 69 3.25 26.78 13.26
CA ILE A 69 3.13 25.38 12.85
C ILE A 69 2.21 24.60 13.81
N GLY A 70 2.03 25.11 15.05
CA GLY A 70 1.14 24.59 16.04
C GLY A 70 1.81 23.67 17.07
N TRP A 71 0.98 23.01 17.88
CA TRP A 71 1.46 22.16 18.97
C TRP A 71 2.23 20.93 18.47
N VAL A 72 3.21 20.51 19.26
CA VAL A 72 4.08 19.35 18.98
C VAL A 72 3.43 18.09 19.53
N ASP A 73 3.26 17.09 18.66
CA ASP A 73 2.81 15.76 19.05
C ASP A 73 4.00 14.84 19.30
N ALA A 74 3.83 13.85 20.18
CA ALA A 74 4.84 12.84 20.47
C ALA A 74 5.18 11.93 19.26
N SER A 75 4.39 11.99 18.21
CA SER A 75 4.58 11.26 16.96
C SER A 75 5.27 12.09 15.86
N LEU A 76 5.60 13.35 16.13
CA LEU A 76 6.33 14.21 15.20
C LEU A 76 7.72 13.61 14.92
N GLY A 77 8.16 13.68 13.68
CA GLY A 77 9.44 13.08 13.26
C GLY A 77 9.39 11.56 13.05
N GLY A 78 8.21 10.95 13.10
CA GLY A 78 8.03 9.50 12.95
C GLY A 78 8.07 8.99 11.50
N THR A 79 8.37 9.84 10.51
CA THR A 79 8.61 9.40 9.12
C THR A 79 10.10 9.39 8.77
N VAL A 80 10.40 8.68 7.69
CA VAL A 80 11.77 8.60 7.16
C VAL A 80 12.27 9.98 6.67
N PRO A 81 13.57 10.32 6.85
CA PRO A 81 14.07 11.67 6.61
C PRO A 81 13.85 12.19 5.19
N TRP A 82 13.89 11.34 4.17
CA TRP A 82 13.61 11.76 2.80
C TRP A 82 12.15 12.14 2.59
N ALA A 83 11.23 11.63 3.43
CA ALA A 83 9.83 12.02 3.37
C ALA A 83 9.57 13.44 3.84
N TYR A 84 10.47 14.06 4.58
CA TYR A 84 10.37 15.47 4.95
C TYR A 84 10.46 16.41 3.73
N VAL A 85 11.16 15.99 2.69
CA VAL A 85 11.28 16.72 1.43
C VAL A 85 10.29 16.19 0.40
N LEU A 86 10.33 14.90 0.09
CA LEU A 86 9.42 14.26 -0.88
C LEU A 86 7.95 14.34 -0.44
N GLY A 87 7.71 14.31 0.85
CA GLY A 87 6.37 14.43 1.42
C GLY A 87 5.66 15.74 1.09
N ASN A 88 6.40 16.79 0.70
CA ASN A 88 5.79 18.02 0.19
C ASN A 88 4.96 17.84 -1.10
N VAL A 89 5.16 16.74 -1.83
CA VAL A 89 4.29 16.35 -2.95
C VAL A 89 2.91 15.92 -2.45
N ILE A 90 2.82 15.38 -1.25
CA ILE A 90 1.58 14.86 -0.66
C ILE A 90 1.02 15.81 0.40
N ASN A 91 1.86 16.30 1.28
CA ASN A 91 1.51 17.18 2.40
C ASN A 91 2.39 18.45 2.34
N PRO A 92 2.12 19.40 1.44
CA PRO A 92 2.99 20.54 1.20
C PRO A 92 3.12 21.45 2.42
N GLY A 93 4.30 21.39 3.09
CA GLY A 93 4.61 22.18 4.29
C GLY A 93 4.73 23.69 4.04
N PHE A 94 4.88 24.11 2.76
CA PHE A 94 4.88 25.52 2.36
C PHE A 94 3.48 26.13 2.27
N LEU A 95 2.41 25.34 2.32
CA LEU A 95 1.04 25.84 2.35
C LEU A 95 0.57 26.06 3.79
N PRO A 96 -0.32 27.03 4.02
CA PRO A 96 -1.07 27.10 5.28
C PRO A 96 -1.84 25.78 5.53
N TYR A 97 -1.96 25.37 6.79
CA TYR A 97 -2.58 24.09 7.14
C TYR A 97 -3.99 23.91 6.52
N SER A 98 -4.83 24.95 6.53
CA SER A 98 -6.17 24.89 5.92
C SER A 98 -6.14 24.61 4.41
N ALA A 99 -5.20 25.21 3.68
CA ALA A 99 -5.01 24.96 2.26
C ALA A 99 -4.47 23.55 2.01
N MET A 100 -3.56 23.07 2.85
CA MET A 100 -3.07 21.68 2.79
C MET A 100 -4.20 20.68 3.03
N CYS A 101 -5.12 20.94 3.96
CA CYS A 101 -6.28 20.06 4.16
C CYS A 101 -7.14 19.92 2.89
N VAL A 102 -7.37 21.00 2.17
CA VAL A 102 -8.10 20.96 0.89
C VAL A 102 -7.31 20.22 -0.17
N TYR A 103 -5.99 20.44 -0.22
CA TYR A 103 -5.10 19.80 -1.16
C TYR A 103 -5.06 18.28 -0.98
N ILE A 104 -4.86 17.79 0.25
CA ILE A 104 -4.79 16.35 0.52
C ILE A 104 -6.13 15.66 0.23
N LEU A 105 -7.24 16.29 0.56
CA LEU A 105 -8.56 15.76 0.24
C LEU A 105 -8.78 15.66 -1.28
N ALA A 106 -8.41 16.70 -2.02
CA ALA A 106 -8.47 16.66 -3.48
C ALA A 106 -7.58 15.54 -4.05
N LEU A 107 -6.38 15.38 -3.51
CA LEU A 107 -5.45 14.34 -3.94
C LEU A 107 -5.96 12.93 -3.63
N ASP A 108 -6.62 12.71 -2.49
CA ASP A 108 -7.25 11.45 -2.10
C ASP A 108 -8.37 11.01 -3.04
N PHE A 109 -8.99 11.94 -3.78
CA PHE A 109 -9.96 11.61 -4.82
C PHE A 109 -9.33 11.51 -6.22
N ILE A 110 -8.42 12.41 -6.55
CA ILE A 110 -7.82 12.47 -7.89
C ILE A 110 -6.85 11.31 -8.11
N ALA A 111 -5.99 10.99 -7.13
CA ALA A 111 -4.99 9.94 -7.29
C ALA A 111 -5.60 8.57 -7.60
N PRO A 112 -6.59 8.05 -6.84
CA PRO A 112 -7.20 6.77 -7.16
C PRO A 112 -7.99 6.78 -8.47
N LEU A 113 -8.60 7.91 -8.85
CA LEU A 113 -9.29 8.04 -10.14
C LEU A 113 -8.30 7.91 -11.30
N VAL A 114 -7.20 8.66 -11.26
CA VAL A 114 -6.12 8.58 -12.27
C VAL A 114 -5.54 7.17 -12.31
N THR A 115 -5.32 6.56 -11.14
CA THR A 115 -4.82 5.19 -11.02
C THR A 115 -5.77 4.18 -11.68
N ALA A 116 -7.07 4.28 -11.42
CA ALA A 116 -8.06 3.41 -12.04
C ALA A 116 -8.09 3.59 -13.58
N LEU A 117 -8.02 4.81 -14.08
CA LEU A 117 -7.97 5.07 -15.53
C LEU A 117 -6.70 4.49 -16.17
N CYS A 118 -5.53 4.67 -15.57
CA CYS A 118 -4.28 4.12 -16.05
C CYS A 118 -4.27 2.59 -15.97
N MET A 119 -4.79 2.01 -14.87
CA MET A 119 -4.94 0.56 -14.71
C MET A 119 -5.85 -0.02 -15.79
N GLY A 120 -7.01 0.57 -16.06
CA GLY A 120 -7.91 0.10 -17.13
C GLY A 120 -7.24 0.08 -18.50
N ARG A 121 -6.45 1.11 -18.83
CA ARG A 121 -5.64 1.16 -20.06
C ARG A 121 -4.55 0.08 -20.07
N PHE A 122 -3.84 -0.08 -18.97
CA PHE A 122 -2.82 -1.11 -18.79
C PHE A 122 -3.39 -2.50 -19.02
N LEU A 123 -4.52 -2.85 -18.40
CA LEU A 123 -5.17 -4.15 -18.52
C LEU A 123 -5.60 -4.46 -19.96
N LEU A 124 -6.10 -3.46 -20.69
CA LEU A 124 -6.47 -3.61 -22.11
C LEU A 124 -5.23 -3.76 -23.00
N ARG A 125 -4.20 -2.93 -22.80
CA ARG A 125 -2.96 -2.94 -23.58
C ARG A 125 -2.24 -4.30 -23.47
N HIS A 126 -2.16 -4.85 -22.28
CA HIS A 126 -1.49 -6.13 -22.02
C HIS A 126 -2.44 -7.33 -22.17
N ARG A 127 -3.66 -7.13 -22.67
CA ARG A 127 -4.65 -8.18 -22.93
C ARG A 127 -5.00 -9.03 -21.70
N TYR A 128 -4.87 -8.47 -20.48
CA TYR A 128 -5.37 -9.13 -19.27
C TYR A 128 -6.90 -9.28 -19.30
N VAL A 129 -7.57 -8.35 -19.97
CA VAL A 129 -8.99 -8.38 -20.25
C VAL A 129 -9.21 -7.97 -21.70
N GLN A 130 -10.23 -8.57 -22.37
CA GLN A 130 -10.54 -8.27 -23.77
C GLN A 130 -11.65 -7.23 -23.92
N ASP A 131 -12.50 -7.12 -22.92
CA ASP A 131 -13.66 -6.26 -22.90
C ASP A 131 -13.37 -4.99 -22.08
N LYS A 132 -13.68 -3.82 -22.66
CA LYS A 132 -13.57 -2.52 -22.01
C LYS A 132 -14.35 -2.45 -20.69
N TYR A 133 -15.51 -3.08 -20.65
CA TYR A 133 -16.34 -3.13 -19.46
C TYR A 133 -15.65 -3.90 -18.32
N MET A 134 -15.03 -5.03 -18.63
CA MET A 134 -14.24 -5.79 -17.65
C MET A 134 -13.00 -5.01 -17.20
N ALA A 135 -12.36 -4.26 -18.09
CA ALA A 135 -11.24 -3.39 -17.73
C ALA A 135 -11.67 -2.31 -16.73
N VAL A 136 -12.83 -1.68 -16.95
CA VAL A 136 -13.39 -0.70 -16.01
C VAL A 136 -13.68 -1.36 -14.66
N LEU A 137 -14.36 -2.51 -14.63
CA LEU A 137 -14.67 -3.20 -13.36
C LEU A 137 -13.40 -3.59 -12.60
N ALA A 138 -12.40 -4.14 -13.30
CA ALA A 138 -11.14 -4.50 -12.68
C ALA A 138 -10.39 -3.27 -12.14
N SER A 139 -10.37 -2.17 -12.90
CA SER A 139 -9.70 -0.94 -12.47
C SER A 139 -10.38 -0.29 -11.26
N LEU A 140 -11.69 -0.43 -11.13
CA LEU A 140 -12.43 0.07 -9.98
C LEU A 140 -12.10 -0.68 -8.68
N LEU A 141 -11.48 -1.86 -8.76
CA LEU A 141 -10.96 -2.56 -7.57
C LEU A 141 -9.86 -1.79 -6.83
N VAL A 142 -9.27 -0.76 -7.44
CA VAL A 142 -8.40 0.19 -6.74
C VAL A 142 -9.10 0.83 -5.54
N PHE A 143 -10.43 1.05 -5.64
CA PHE A 143 -11.24 1.63 -4.56
C PHE A 143 -11.83 0.59 -3.60
N ALA A 144 -11.72 -0.71 -3.91
CA ALA A 144 -12.38 -1.76 -3.15
C ALA A 144 -11.90 -1.91 -1.69
N PRO A 145 -10.61 -1.69 -1.34
CA PRO A 145 -10.18 -1.84 0.04
C PRO A 145 -10.93 -0.88 0.97
N SER A 146 -11.61 -1.44 1.97
CA SER A 146 -12.37 -0.66 2.97
C SER A 146 -11.49 0.32 3.77
N MET A 147 -10.19 0.12 3.71
CA MET A 147 -9.18 0.95 4.38
C MET A 147 -9.03 2.35 3.78
N TRP A 148 -9.54 2.59 2.54
CA TRP A 148 -9.60 3.92 1.95
C TRP A 148 -10.32 4.91 2.86
N ALA A 149 -11.45 4.52 3.44
CA ALA A 149 -12.19 5.39 4.34
C ALA A 149 -11.36 5.84 5.55
N ASN A 150 -10.55 4.93 6.10
CA ASN A 150 -9.65 5.27 7.19
C ASN A 150 -8.51 6.18 6.73
N ALA A 151 -7.90 5.89 5.56
CA ALA A 151 -6.81 6.70 5.04
C ALA A 151 -7.25 8.15 4.83
N VAL A 152 -8.40 8.36 4.21
CA VAL A 152 -8.92 9.71 3.96
C VAL A 152 -9.37 10.39 5.27
N LEU A 153 -10.03 9.67 6.19
CA LEU A 153 -10.47 10.22 7.48
C LEU A 153 -9.30 10.78 8.30
N PHE A 154 -8.18 10.07 8.32
CA PHE A 154 -6.98 10.50 9.03
C PHE A 154 -6.02 11.34 8.18
N GLY A 155 -6.29 11.47 6.87
CA GLY A 155 -5.36 12.08 5.91
C GLY A 155 -4.06 11.29 5.79
N ASN A 156 -4.15 9.95 5.86
CA ASN A 156 -2.97 9.09 5.83
C ASN A 156 -2.47 8.89 4.40
N GLN A 157 -1.18 9.05 4.19
CA GLN A 157 -0.52 8.97 2.89
C GLN A 157 -0.64 7.61 2.19
N SER A 158 -1.07 6.53 2.87
CA SER A 158 -1.07 5.17 2.32
C SER A 158 -1.87 5.04 1.02
N GLY A 159 -3.01 5.71 0.91
CA GLY A 159 -3.81 5.70 -0.31
C GLY A 159 -3.04 6.23 -1.51
N ILE A 160 -2.43 7.40 -1.35
CA ILE A 160 -1.64 8.07 -2.40
C ILE A 160 -0.38 7.27 -2.72
N VAL A 161 0.30 6.74 -1.70
CA VAL A 161 1.47 5.85 -1.86
C VAL A 161 1.11 4.61 -2.68
N CYS A 162 0.00 3.95 -2.36
CA CYS A 162 -0.49 2.79 -3.12
C CYS A 162 -0.82 3.17 -4.57
N CYS A 163 -1.44 4.33 -4.80
CA CYS A 163 -1.67 4.86 -6.15
C CYS A 163 -0.35 5.07 -6.90
N CYS A 164 0.66 5.66 -6.27
CA CYS A 164 1.98 5.86 -6.89
C CYS A 164 2.65 4.53 -7.27
N VAL A 165 2.56 3.51 -6.41
CA VAL A 165 3.06 2.16 -6.72
C VAL A 165 2.33 1.58 -7.93
N ILE A 166 1.00 1.62 -7.96
CA ILE A 166 0.21 1.07 -9.06
C ILE A 166 0.50 1.85 -10.37
N LEU A 167 0.55 3.17 -10.30
CA LEU A 167 0.86 4.02 -11.44
C LEU A 167 2.28 3.75 -11.96
N SER A 168 3.27 3.51 -11.07
CA SER A 168 4.63 3.16 -11.49
C SER A 168 4.65 1.93 -12.39
N MET A 169 3.87 0.90 -12.05
CA MET A 169 3.69 -0.29 -12.90
C MET A 169 3.05 0.07 -14.25
N CYS A 170 1.97 0.84 -14.22
CA CYS A 170 1.21 1.18 -15.44
C CYS A 170 2.03 1.96 -16.47
N VAL A 171 2.97 2.81 -16.02
CA VAL A 171 3.77 3.68 -16.90
C VAL A 171 5.18 3.17 -17.16
N LEU A 172 5.58 2.05 -16.56
CA LEU A 172 6.97 1.56 -16.57
C LEU A 172 7.52 1.36 -17.99
N GLU A 173 6.72 0.77 -18.87
CA GLU A 173 7.11 0.51 -20.27
C GLU A 173 7.15 1.78 -21.11
N ASP A 174 6.34 2.79 -20.76
CA ASP A 174 6.30 4.05 -21.50
C ASP A 174 7.39 5.01 -21.00
N SER A 175 7.69 5.01 -19.70
CA SER A 175 8.69 5.90 -19.10
C SER A 175 9.23 5.34 -17.77
N GLU A 176 10.40 4.71 -17.82
CA GLU A 176 11.10 4.27 -16.60
C GLU A 176 11.42 5.45 -15.66
N THR A 177 11.64 6.64 -16.19
CA THR A 177 11.89 7.83 -15.37
C THR A 177 10.66 8.21 -14.56
N LEU A 178 9.48 8.26 -15.20
CA LEU A 178 8.23 8.57 -14.49
C LEU A 178 7.88 7.47 -13.50
N ALA A 179 8.06 6.20 -13.87
CA ALA A 179 7.85 5.08 -12.96
C ALA A 179 8.77 5.19 -11.73
N GLY A 180 10.04 5.54 -11.94
CA GLY A 180 10.99 5.75 -10.85
C GLY A 180 10.64 6.93 -9.95
N LEU A 181 10.17 8.05 -10.49
CA LEU A 181 9.71 9.21 -9.71
C LEU A 181 8.47 8.88 -8.88
N LEU A 182 7.49 8.19 -9.47
CA LEU A 182 6.29 7.74 -8.75
C LEU A 182 6.66 6.79 -7.59
N LEU A 183 7.58 5.86 -7.84
CA LEU A 183 8.05 4.97 -6.80
C LEU A 183 8.87 5.70 -5.72
N ALA A 184 9.63 6.75 -6.10
CA ALA A 184 10.32 7.61 -5.13
C ALA A 184 9.33 8.33 -4.20
N VAL A 185 8.23 8.88 -4.75
CA VAL A 185 7.16 9.47 -3.92
C VAL A 185 6.53 8.40 -3.02
N ALA A 186 6.32 7.19 -3.53
CA ALA A 186 5.81 6.08 -2.72
C ALA A 186 6.76 5.71 -1.57
N MET A 187 8.08 5.95 -1.69
CA MET A 187 9.05 5.75 -0.61
C MET A 187 8.87 6.68 0.59
N CYS A 188 7.94 7.64 0.57
CA CYS A 188 7.50 8.31 1.79
C CYS A 188 6.94 7.31 2.83
N LYS A 189 6.50 6.12 2.37
CA LYS A 189 6.17 4.97 3.21
C LYS A 189 6.95 3.74 2.75
N PRO A 190 8.23 3.63 3.10
CA PRO A 190 9.10 2.57 2.60
C PRO A 190 8.60 1.18 2.96
N GLN A 191 7.94 1.02 4.11
CA GLN A 191 7.32 -0.25 4.51
C GLN A 191 6.28 -0.75 3.51
N VAL A 192 5.65 0.12 2.70
CA VAL A 192 4.74 -0.27 1.63
C VAL A 192 5.49 -0.43 0.31
N ALA A 193 6.36 0.54 -0.04
CA ALA A 193 6.89 0.71 -1.38
C ALA A 193 8.19 -0.04 -1.67
N PHE A 194 9.04 -0.28 -0.65
CA PHE A 194 10.39 -0.83 -0.84
C PHE A 194 10.40 -2.17 -1.60
N VAL A 195 9.44 -3.04 -1.33
CA VAL A 195 9.34 -4.37 -1.94
C VAL A 195 9.19 -4.29 -3.46
N PHE A 196 8.62 -3.19 -3.99
CA PHE A 196 8.40 -3.01 -5.42
C PHE A 196 9.67 -2.68 -6.23
N LEU A 197 10.79 -2.40 -5.55
CA LEU A 197 12.11 -2.37 -6.21
C LEU A 197 12.55 -3.77 -6.67
N PHE A 198 12.07 -4.83 -6.01
CA PHE A 198 12.48 -6.18 -6.32
C PHE A 198 12.08 -6.65 -7.73
N PRO A 199 10.84 -6.48 -8.21
CA PRO A 199 10.48 -6.74 -9.60
C PRO A 199 11.33 -5.95 -10.60
N LEU A 200 11.59 -4.67 -10.33
CA LEU A 200 12.44 -3.83 -11.19
C LEU A 200 13.87 -4.35 -11.26
N LEU A 201 14.41 -4.79 -10.11
CA LEU A 201 15.74 -5.39 -10.03
C LEU A 201 15.83 -6.70 -10.84
N CYS A 202 14.85 -7.60 -10.66
CA CYS A 202 14.78 -8.87 -11.38
C CYS A 202 14.69 -8.68 -12.90
N LYS A 203 14.01 -7.63 -13.35
CA LYS A 203 13.80 -7.30 -14.76
C LYS A 203 14.82 -6.31 -15.32
N LYS A 204 15.81 -5.90 -14.50
CA LYS A 204 16.91 -4.99 -14.87
C LYS A 204 16.46 -3.61 -15.34
N HIS A 205 15.37 -3.06 -14.78
CA HIS A 205 14.93 -1.69 -15.02
C HIS A 205 15.79 -0.70 -14.23
N TRP A 206 17.08 -0.68 -14.56
CA TRP A 206 18.09 0.09 -13.85
C TRP A 206 17.80 1.59 -13.81
N LYS A 207 17.22 2.13 -14.89
CA LYS A 207 16.87 3.54 -14.95
C LYS A 207 15.82 3.92 -13.92
N ALA A 208 14.75 3.11 -13.79
CA ALA A 208 13.71 3.33 -12.78
C ALA A 208 14.31 3.23 -11.37
N ILE A 209 15.14 2.21 -11.11
CA ILE A 209 15.82 2.02 -9.82
C ILE A 209 16.72 3.21 -9.49
N THR A 210 17.55 3.64 -10.46
CA THR A 210 18.48 4.76 -10.26
C THR A 210 17.72 6.07 -9.99
N VAL A 211 16.63 6.33 -10.72
CA VAL A 211 15.79 7.51 -10.49
C VAL A 211 15.16 7.44 -9.10
N THR A 212 14.58 6.29 -8.71
CA THR A 212 13.99 6.13 -7.37
C THR A 212 15.02 6.37 -6.29
N SER A 213 16.15 5.63 -6.34
CA SER A 213 17.19 5.70 -5.32
C SER A 213 17.87 7.06 -5.28
N GLY A 214 18.14 7.65 -6.44
CA GLY A 214 18.74 8.98 -6.54
C GLY A 214 17.83 10.08 -5.98
N THR A 215 16.51 9.99 -6.26
CA THR A 215 15.53 10.95 -5.73
C THR A 215 15.39 10.80 -4.21
N VAL A 216 15.31 9.58 -3.70
CA VAL A 216 15.24 9.30 -2.25
C VAL A 216 16.49 9.78 -1.54
N LEU A 217 17.68 9.43 -2.05
CA LEU A 217 18.96 9.84 -1.47
C LEU A 217 19.14 11.35 -1.53
N GLY A 218 18.84 11.97 -2.69
CA GLY A 218 18.92 13.42 -2.85
C GLY A 218 17.99 14.15 -1.88
N SER A 219 16.76 13.65 -1.69
CA SER A 219 15.81 14.24 -0.73
C SER A 219 16.26 14.07 0.72
N TRP A 220 16.87 12.94 1.07
CA TRP A 220 17.45 12.74 2.39
C TRP A 220 18.61 13.69 2.67
N LEU A 221 19.56 13.79 1.74
CA LEU A 221 20.68 14.73 1.86
C LEU A 221 20.19 16.18 1.91
N LEU A 222 19.18 16.53 1.11
CA LEU A 222 18.59 17.87 1.16
C LEU A 222 17.93 18.16 2.52
N ALA A 223 17.20 17.19 3.10
CA ALA A 223 16.64 17.34 4.44
C ALA A 223 17.74 17.60 5.47
N ALA A 224 18.82 16.83 5.42
CA ALA A 224 19.97 16.97 6.33
C ALA A 224 20.67 18.35 6.17
N ILE A 225 20.84 18.82 4.93
CA ILE A 225 21.42 20.15 4.65
C ILE A 225 20.51 21.26 5.18
N LEU A 226 19.21 21.18 4.89
CA LEU A 226 18.25 22.21 5.31
C LEU A 226 18.15 22.34 6.83
N THR A 227 18.29 21.22 7.56
CA THR A 227 18.16 21.18 9.02
C THR A 227 19.50 21.22 9.76
N GLU A 228 20.61 21.35 9.02
CA GLU A 228 21.97 21.27 9.57
C GLU A 228 22.22 20.01 10.43
N SER A 229 21.48 18.93 10.13
CA SER A 229 21.52 17.67 10.89
C SER A 229 22.41 16.65 10.18
N SER A 230 23.00 15.73 10.96
CA SER A 230 23.69 14.57 10.38
C SER A 230 22.68 13.63 9.71
N PRO A 231 22.90 13.21 8.44
CA PRO A 231 22.03 12.24 7.80
C PRO A 231 21.89 10.93 8.59
N ILE A 232 22.97 10.50 9.27
CA ILE A 232 22.98 9.27 10.07
C ILE A 232 22.16 9.45 11.34
N SER A 233 22.28 10.60 12.03
CA SER A 233 21.49 10.84 13.25
C SER A 233 19.99 10.88 12.95
N MET A 234 19.58 11.48 11.82
CA MET A 234 18.19 11.47 11.40
C MET A 234 17.62 10.05 11.22
N LEU A 235 18.43 9.12 10.74
CA LEU A 235 18.01 7.71 10.60
C LEU A 235 17.95 6.98 11.95
N THR A 236 18.92 7.21 12.84
CA THR A 236 18.93 6.58 14.17
C THR A 236 17.77 7.06 15.03
N ASP A 237 17.45 8.35 15.01
CA ASP A 237 16.30 8.92 15.73
C ASP A 237 14.99 8.25 15.32
N ILE A 238 14.78 7.99 14.02
CA ILE A 238 13.58 7.31 13.51
C ILE A 238 13.55 5.83 13.91
N MET A 239 14.68 5.14 13.89
CA MET A 239 14.74 3.75 14.32
C MET A 239 14.37 3.63 15.80
N ASP A 240 14.84 4.52 16.64
CA ASP A 240 14.54 4.55 18.07
C ASP A 240 13.05 4.87 18.30
N GLN A 241 12.50 5.84 17.56
CA GLN A 241 11.08 6.17 17.62
C GLN A 241 10.20 5.03 17.09
N GLY A 242 10.56 4.41 15.96
CA GLY A 242 9.82 3.29 15.39
C GLY A 242 9.72 2.09 16.34
N LEU A 243 10.76 1.84 17.13
CA LEU A 243 10.76 0.78 18.14
C LEU A 243 9.83 1.10 19.33
N SER A 244 9.51 2.37 19.59
CA SER A 244 8.59 2.78 20.65
C SER A 244 7.11 2.56 20.31
N TYR A 245 6.76 2.49 19.03
CA TYR A 245 5.37 2.31 18.54
C TYR A 245 4.86 0.86 18.57
N ASN A 246 5.50 -0.04 19.27
CA ASN A 246 5.36 -1.51 19.20
C ASN A 246 3.97 -2.11 19.48
N THR A 247 2.95 -1.37 19.86
CA THR A 247 1.70 -1.97 20.37
C THR A 247 0.51 -1.94 19.41
N SER A 248 0.60 -1.27 18.26
CA SER A 248 -0.57 -1.00 17.42
C SER A 248 -0.51 -1.57 15.99
N TYR A 249 0.43 -2.45 15.69
CA TYR A 249 0.71 -2.87 14.33
C TYR A 249 -0.02 -4.14 13.90
N TYR A 250 -0.27 -4.26 12.59
CA TYR A 250 -0.91 -5.40 11.93
C TYR A 250 0.14 -6.24 11.19
N GLY A 251 -0.14 -7.52 10.93
CA GLY A 251 0.72 -8.42 10.16
C GLY A 251 1.49 -9.44 10.98
N LEU A 252 2.33 -10.22 10.30
CA LEU A 252 3.12 -11.31 10.88
C LEU A 252 4.04 -10.81 12.00
N PHE A 253 4.65 -9.65 11.82
CA PHE A 253 5.52 -9.02 12.80
C PHE A 253 4.85 -8.90 14.18
N ASN A 254 3.63 -8.39 14.23
CA ASN A 254 2.91 -8.20 15.48
C ASN A 254 2.34 -9.48 16.06
N PHE A 255 1.97 -10.41 15.19
CA PHE A 255 1.59 -11.73 15.63
C PHE A 255 2.72 -12.39 16.42
N LEU A 256 3.94 -12.35 15.90
CA LEU A 256 5.13 -12.90 16.57
C LEU A 256 5.49 -12.14 17.87
N LEU A 257 5.35 -10.80 17.88
CA LEU A 257 5.52 -10.02 19.10
C LEU A 257 4.52 -10.40 20.19
N GLY A 258 3.30 -10.76 19.82
CA GLY A 258 2.25 -11.25 20.74
C GLY A 258 2.63 -12.51 21.50
N PHE A 259 3.60 -13.30 21.00
CA PHE A 259 4.18 -14.45 21.72
C PHE A 259 5.37 -14.09 22.63
N GLY A 260 5.65 -12.82 22.84
CA GLY A 260 6.76 -12.37 23.70
C GLY A 260 8.15 -12.53 23.08
N ILE A 261 8.22 -12.76 21.76
CA ILE A 261 9.51 -12.84 21.05
C ILE A 261 10.11 -11.44 20.97
N SER A 262 11.41 -11.31 21.20
CA SER A 262 12.08 -10.00 21.18
C SER A 262 11.96 -9.32 19.79
N THR A 263 11.78 -8.01 19.77
CA THR A 263 11.61 -7.20 18.55
C THR A 263 12.72 -7.43 17.52
N LYS A 264 13.98 -7.58 17.98
CA LYS A 264 15.11 -7.84 17.08
C LYS A 264 14.98 -9.18 16.35
N VAL A 265 14.57 -10.23 17.06
CA VAL A 265 14.37 -11.56 16.49
C VAL A 265 13.18 -11.57 15.55
N VAL A 266 12.10 -10.91 15.93
CA VAL A 266 10.89 -10.79 15.07
C VAL A 266 11.23 -10.05 13.79
N LEU A 267 11.96 -8.93 13.85
CA LEU A 267 12.40 -8.18 12.67
C LEU A 267 13.26 -9.05 11.75
N LEU A 268 14.21 -9.79 12.30
CA LEU A 268 15.07 -10.69 11.52
C LEU A 268 14.26 -11.80 10.83
N LEU A 269 13.34 -12.42 11.55
CA LEU A 269 12.44 -13.45 11.01
C LEU A 269 11.53 -12.89 9.91
N ASP A 270 10.97 -11.70 10.13
CA ASP A 270 10.09 -11.05 9.17
C ASP A 270 10.83 -10.74 7.86
N VAL A 271 12.03 -10.16 7.96
CA VAL A 271 12.89 -9.88 6.79
C VAL A 271 13.28 -11.19 6.09
N ALA A 272 13.66 -12.21 6.83
CA ALA A 272 14.05 -13.50 6.25
C ALA A 272 12.87 -14.18 5.53
N VAL A 273 11.70 -14.23 6.14
CA VAL A 273 10.49 -14.83 5.55
C VAL A 273 10.06 -14.06 4.29
N GLY A 274 9.98 -12.72 4.36
CA GLY A 274 9.67 -11.90 3.20
C GLY A 274 10.67 -12.08 2.05
N GLY A 275 11.96 -12.10 2.36
CA GLY A 275 13.03 -12.34 1.39
C GLY A 275 12.94 -13.72 0.73
N VAL A 276 12.71 -14.77 1.51
CA VAL A 276 12.53 -16.13 1.00
C VAL A 276 11.31 -16.23 0.07
N ILE A 277 10.18 -15.62 0.44
CA ILE A 277 8.96 -15.62 -0.39
C ILE A 277 9.23 -14.89 -1.72
N LEU A 278 9.87 -13.73 -1.71
CA LEU A 278 10.21 -12.99 -2.93
C LEU A 278 11.16 -13.80 -3.84
N LEU A 279 12.21 -14.38 -3.29
CA LEU A 279 13.16 -15.17 -4.05
C LEU A 279 12.51 -16.44 -4.63
N ALA A 280 11.68 -17.13 -3.84
CA ALA A 280 10.93 -18.29 -4.30
C ALA A 280 9.94 -17.93 -5.42
N ALA A 281 9.22 -16.81 -5.27
CA ALA A 281 8.31 -16.29 -6.29
C ALA A 281 9.08 -15.95 -7.59
N ALA A 282 10.20 -15.24 -7.49
CA ALA A 282 11.05 -14.92 -8.64
C ALA A 282 11.54 -16.17 -9.35
N ALA A 283 12.15 -17.12 -8.61
CA ALA A 283 12.65 -18.36 -9.17
C ALA A 283 11.54 -19.16 -9.88
N TRP A 284 10.35 -19.18 -9.29
CA TRP A 284 9.19 -19.82 -9.88
C TRP A 284 8.71 -19.11 -11.16
N MET A 285 8.60 -17.78 -11.15
CA MET A 285 8.17 -16.99 -12.31
C MET A 285 9.15 -17.16 -13.49
N PHE A 286 10.46 -17.10 -13.24
CA PHE A 286 11.46 -17.34 -14.27
C PHE A 286 11.39 -18.78 -14.84
N ARG A 287 11.24 -19.79 -13.97
CA ARG A 287 11.07 -21.18 -14.41
C ARG A 287 9.84 -21.40 -15.28
N LYS A 288 8.77 -20.65 -15.05
CA LYS A 288 7.49 -20.77 -15.75
C LYS A 288 7.34 -19.80 -16.90
N LYS A 289 8.39 -19.02 -17.23
CA LYS A 289 8.37 -17.98 -18.26
C LYS A 289 7.25 -16.95 -18.08
N LEU A 290 6.91 -16.65 -16.82
CA LEU A 290 5.93 -15.61 -16.42
C LEU A 290 6.63 -14.29 -16.05
N ASP A 291 7.91 -14.20 -16.35
CA ASP A 291 8.74 -13.06 -15.99
C ASP A 291 8.31 -11.76 -16.69
N ASN A 292 7.53 -11.82 -17.76
CA ASN A 292 6.96 -10.65 -18.44
C ASN A 292 5.61 -10.20 -17.88
N ASP A 293 5.05 -10.90 -16.90
CA ASP A 293 3.76 -10.56 -16.29
C ASP A 293 3.94 -9.55 -15.15
N TRP A 294 3.89 -8.26 -15.50
CA TRP A 294 4.03 -7.16 -14.52
C TRP A 294 2.96 -7.15 -13.44
N LEU A 295 1.71 -7.43 -13.82
CA LEU A 295 0.60 -7.47 -12.86
C LEU A 295 0.83 -8.54 -11.80
N LEU A 296 1.34 -9.71 -12.21
CA LEU A 296 1.66 -10.80 -11.29
C LEU A 296 2.83 -10.44 -10.38
N TRP A 297 3.90 -9.83 -10.92
CA TRP A 297 5.05 -9.37 -10.14
C TRP A 297 4.62 -8.40 -9.04
N TYR A 298 3.83 -7.40 -9.42
CA TYR A 298 3.36 -6.39 -8.47
C TYR A 298 2.32 -6.94 -7.48
N ALA A 299 1.48 -7.90 -7.91
CA ALA A 299 0.56 -8.57 -7.00
C ALA A 299 1.29 -9.38 -5.91
N VAL A 300 2.34 -10.14 -6.30
CA VAL A 300 3.18 -10.87 -5.33
C VAL A 300 3.92 -9.90 -4.42
N ALA A 301 4.51 -8.85 -4.96
CA ALA A 301 5.20 -7.82 -4.18
C ALA A 301 4.23 -7.14 -3.19
N ALA A 302 2.98 -6.88 -3.58
CA ALA A 302 1.96 -6.30 -2.71
C ALA A 302 1.63 -7.21 -1.52
N VAL A 303 1.47 -8.52 -1.75
CA VAL A 303 1.23 -9.49 -0.67
C VAL A 303 2.42 -9.55 0.28
N VAL A 304 3.65 -9.61 -0.25
CA VAL A 304 4.86 -9.60 0.58
C VAL A 304 4.98 -8.28 1.34
N SER A 305 4.69 -7.14 0.68
CA SER A 305 4.68 -5.83 1.34
C SER A 305 3.79 -5.81 2.56
N VAL A 306 2.58 -6.38 2.48
CA VAL A 306 1.64 -6.41 3.61
C VAL A 306 2.10 -7.33 4.73
N MET A 307 2.84 -8.40 4.42
CA MET A 307 3.40 -9.32 5.42
C MET A 307 4.67 -8.78 6.07
N TRP A 308 5.38 -7.90 5.39
CA TRP A 308 6.72 -7.44 5.75
C TRP A 308 6.68 -6.16 6.55
N PHE A 309 7.52 -6.06 7.58
CA PHE A 309 7.59 -4.95 8.52
C PHE A 309 6.26 -4.67 9.26
N TYR A 310 6.29 -3.66 10.11
CA TYR A 310 5.07 -3.20 10.75
C TYR A 310 4.11 -2.57 9.74
N LYS A 311 2.82 -2.80 9.92
CA LYS A 311 1.76 -2.23 9.08
C LYS A 311 0.67 -1.62 9.93
N GLN A 312 0.09 -0.56 9.40
CA GLN A 312 -1.17 -0.03 9.89
C GLN A 312 -2.31 -0.46 8.97
N SER A 313 -3.55 -0.40 9.46
CA SER A 313 -4.71 -0.90 8.71
C SER A 313 -4.84 -0.28 7.31
N HIS A 314 -4.50 0.99 7.15
CA HIS A 314 -4.58 1.69 5.87
C HIS A 314 -3.49 1.31 4.85
N ASP A 315 -2.41 0.64 5.27
CA ASP A 315 -1.37 0.15 4.35
C ASP A 315 -1.86 -1.03 3.51
N TYR A 316 -2.94 -1.69 3.94
CA TYR A 316 -3.55 -2.81 3.21
C TYR A 316 -4.32 -2.38 1.93
N ILE A 317 -4.43 -1.09 1.64
CA ILE A 317 -4.96 -0.59 0.36
C ILE A 317 -4.20 -1.20 -0.83
N ILE A 318 -2.92 -1.50 -0.66
CA ILE A 318 -2.08 -2.13 -1.70
C ILE A 318 -2.59 -3.52 -2.14
N LEU A 319 -3.43 -4.19 -1.35
CA LEU A 319 -4.07 -5.46 -1.71
C LEU A 319 -5.06 -5.31 -2.89
N ALA A 320 -5.37 -4.10 -3.33
CA ALA A 320 -6.03 -3.87 -4.61
C ALA A 320 -5.29 -4.55 -5.79
N LEU A 321 -3.94 -4.61 -5.76
CA LEU A 321 -3.14 -5.24 -6.82
C LEU A 321 -3.39 -6.76 -6.96
N PRO A 322 -3.24 -7.59 -5.91
CA PRO A 322 -3.58 -9.00 -6.01
C PRO A 322 -5.07 -9.22 -6.32
N ALA A 323 -5.98 -8.38 -5.84
CA ALA A 323 -7.39 -8.46 -6.18
C ALA A 323 -7.62 -8.26 -7.69
N ILE A 324 -6.99 -7.23 -8.29
CA ILE A 324 -7.04 -6.98 -9.73
C ILE A 324 -6.43 -8.15 -10.51
N ALA A 325 -5.26 -8.64 -10.08
CA ALA A 325 -4.61 -9.77 -10.71
C ALA A 325 -5.50 -11.03 -10.72
N ILE A 326 -6.11 -11.36 -9.58
CA ILE A 326 -7.04 -12.49 -9.45
C ILE A 326 -8.25 -12.31 -10.37
N PHE A 327 -8.81 -11.09 -10.43
CA PHE A 327 -9.97 -10.79 -11.26
C PHE A 327 -9.67 -10.90 -12.77
N CYS A 328 -8.46 -10.51 -13.19
CA CYS A 328 -8.06 -10.42 -14.59
C CYS A 328 -7.45 -11.70 -15.15
N LEU A 329 -7.03 -12.68 -14.33
CA LEU A 329 -6.41 -13.90 -14.83
C LEU A 329 -7.43 -14.74 -15.62
N PRO A 330 -7.33 -14.79 -16.96
CA PRO A 330 -8.40 -15.28 -17.84
C PRO A 330 -8.60 -16.80 -17.76
N HIS A 331 -7.65 -17.54 -17.20
CA HIS A 331 -7.64 -18.99 -17.18
C HIS A 331 -7.85 -19.59 -15.78
N ILE A 332 -8.38 -18.78 -14.86
CA ILE A 332 -8.83 -19.32 -13.60
C ILE A 332 -10.09 -20.12 -13.88
N SER A 333 -9.97 -21.44 -13.83
CA SER A 333 -11.11 -22.36 -13.84
C SER A 333 -11.95 -22.30 -12.56
N LEU A 334 -11.58 -21.41 -11.62
CA LEU A 334 -12.44 -21.02 -10.52
C LEU A 334 -13.49 -20.05 -11.07
N PRO A 335 -14.75 -20.34 -10.80
CA PRO A 335 -15.79 -19.38 -11.09
C PRO A 335 -15.41 -18.07 -10.42
N ALA A 336 -15.74 -16.92 -11.06
CA ALA A 336 -15.39 -15.59 -10.55
C ALA A 336 -15.89 -15.33 -9.11
N TRP A 337 -16.81 -16.14 -8.57
CA TRP A 337 -17.16 -16.15 -7.14
C TRP A 337 -15.97 -16.49 -6.22
N GLY A 338 -14.97 -17.24 -6.69
CA GLY A 338 -13.75 -17.51 -5.92
C GLY A 338 -12.90 -16.26 -5.68
N SER A 339 -12.76 -15.39 -6.69
CA SER A 339 -12.08 -14.09 -6.54
C SER A 339 -12.86 -13.17 -5.61
N ILE A 340 -14.19 -13.18 -5.72
CA ILE A 340 -15.07 -12.42 -4.83
C ILE A 340 -14.99 -12.97 -3.41
N LEU A 341 -14.90 -14.28 -3.23
CA LEU A 341 -14.77 -14.90 -1.91
C LEU A 341 -13.49 -14.45 -1.21
N ILE A 342 -12.37 -14.35 -1.93
CA ILE A 342 -11.09 -13.88 -1.38
C ILE A 342 -11.17 -12.42 -1.02
N LEU A 343 -11.73 -11.57 -1.89
CA LEU A 343 -12.00 -10.18 -1.57
C LEU A 343 -12.92 -10.04 -0.35
N LEU A 344 -13.94 -10.88 -0.24
CA LEU A 344 -14.81 -10.92 0.93
C LEU A 344 -14.08 -11.38 2.19
N VAL A 345 -13.19 -12.36 2.10
CA VAL A 345 -12.38 -12.81 3.25
C VAL A 345 -11.46 -11.68 3.71
N ASP A 346 -10.80 -10.98 2.79
CA ASP A 346 -9.98 -9.82 3.12
C ASP A 346 -10.83 -8.69 3.76
N VAL A 347 -11.98 -8.36 3.18
CA VAL A 347 -12.91 -7.35 3.73
C VAL A 347 -13.44 -7.79 5.11
N ILE A 348 -13.81 -9.06 5.27
CA ILE A 348 -14.33 -9.59 6.54
C ILE A 348 -13.23 -9.59 7.60
N ALA A 349 -12.01 -9.98 7.28
CA ALA A 349 -10.89 -9.95 8.21
C ALA A 349 -10.65 -8.55 8.80
N PHE A 350 -10.89 -7.49 8.01
CA PHE A 350 -10.76 -6.10 8.47
C PHE A 350 -12.03 -5.53 9.10
N ALA A 351 -13.21 -5.93 8.66
CA ALA A 351 -14.48 -5.39 9.13
C ALA A 351 -14.96 -6.07 10.43
N VAL A 352 -14.84 -7.40 10.53
CA VAL A 352 -15.35 -8.17 11.66
C VAL A 352 -14.80 -7.70 13.01
N PRO A 353 -13.50 -7.42 13.19
CA PRO A 353 -12.99 -6.95 14.47
C PRO A 353 -13.62 -5.63 14.92
N LYS A 354 -13.83 -4.70 13.98
CA LYS A 354 -14.47 -3.41 14.27
C LYS A 354 -15.96 -3.59 14.59
N VAL A 355 -16.63 -4.45 13.84
CA VAL A 355 -18.03 -4.78 14.09
C VAL A 355 -18.19 -5.42 15.47
N CYS A 356 -17.34 -6.38 15.83
CA CYS A 356 -17.36 -7.02 17.15
C CYS A 356 -17.13 -6.01 18.28
N THR A 357 -16.18 -5.07 18.11
CA THR A 357 -15.94 -4.05 19.11
C THR A 357 -17.11 -3.05 19.22
N LEU A 358 -17.68 -2.62 18.09
CA LEU A 358 -18.70 -1.58 18.04
C LEU A 358 -20.11 -2.11 18.39
N LEU A 359 -20.47 -3.30 17.89
CA LEU A 359 -21.82 -3.86 18.05
C LEU A 359 -21.95 -4.81 19.22
N CYS A 360 -20.88 -5.57 19.53
CA CYS A 360 -20.91 -6.55 20.61
C CYS A 360 -20.26 -6.05 21.90
N GLY A 361 -19.70 -4.83 21.89
CA GLY A 361 -19.04 -4.24 23.07
C GLY A 361 -17.79 -5.01 23.55
N LEU A 362 -17.22 -5.86 22.70
CA LEU A 362 -16.05 -6.65 23.07
C LEU A 362 -14.82 -5.77 23.26
N PRO A 363 -14.03 -5.96 24.33
CA PRO A 363 -12.80 -5.21 24.56
C PRO A 363 -11.79 -5.35 23.41
N LYS A 364 -11.09 -4.28 23.06
CA LYS A 364 -10.10 -4.28 21.97
C LYS A 364 -8.96 -5.26 22.18
N ASP A 365 -8.54 -5.48 23.41
CA ASP A 365 -7.50 -6.41 23.83
C ASP A 365 -7.90 -7.87 23.60
N VAL A 366 -9.18 -8.20 23.69
CA VAL A 366 -9.72 -9.52 23.38
C VAL A 366 -9.85 -9.73 21.87
N VAL A 367 -10.37 -8.72 21.16
CA VAL A 367 -10.63 -8.82 19.71
C VAL A 367 -9.36 -8.72 18.88
N SER A 368 -8.38 -7.93 19.32
CA SER A 368 -7.18 -7.63 18.55
C SER A 368 -6.33 -8.87 18.19
N PRO A 369 -6.04 -9.85 19.08
CA PRO A 369 -5.29 -11.05 18.70
C PRO A 369 -6.00 -11.91 17.65
N TRP A 370 -7.31 -12.11 17.78
CA TRP A 370 -8.12 -12.85 16.82
C TRP A 370 -8.21 -12.14 15.47
N ALA A 371 -8.33 -10.82 15.49
CA ALA A 371 -8.29 -10.01 14.29
C ALA A 371 -6.98 -10.19 13.53
N LYS A 372 -5.85 -10.11 14.22
CA LYS A 372 -4.50 -10.30 13.64
C LYS A 372 -4.34 -11.71 13.06
N LEU A 373 -4.87 -12.71 13.73
CA LEU A 373 -4.86 -14.07 13.21
C LEU A 373 -5.68 -14.19 11.92
N LEU A 374 -6.91 -13.66 11.91
CA LEU A 374 -7.77 -13.66 10.72
C LEU A 374 -7.13 -12.91 9.55
N GLU A 375 -6.54 -11.75 9.79
CA GLU A 375 -5.78 -10.98 8.79
C GLU A 375 -4.63 -11.80 8.21
N THR A 376 -3.85 -12.45 9.07
CA THR A 376 -2.73 -13.30 8.63
C THR A 376 -3.23 -14.47 7.78
N VAL A 377 -4.31 -15.12 8.20
CA VAL A 377 -4.93 -16.22 7.43
C VAL A 377 -5.46 -15.74 6.09
N ALA A 378 -6.13 -14.59 6.05
CA ALA A 378 -6.64 -13.99 4.81
C ALA A 378 -5.51 -13.67 3.83
N ILE A 379 -4.41 -13.06 4.32
CA ILE A 379 -3.23 -12.76 3.51
C ILE A 379 -2.58 -14.04 2.97
N MET A 380 -2.41 -15.06 3.82
CA MET A 380 -1.86 -16.37 3.40
C MET A 380 -2.75 -17.06 2.36
N ALA A 381 -4.07 -17.01 2.53
CA ALA A 381 -5.02 -17.55 1.57
C ALA A 381 -4.95 -16.79 0.23
N THR A 382 -4.85 -15.46 0.27
CA THR A 382 -4.69 -14.62 -0.92
C THR A 382 -3.39 -14.96 -1.64
N LEU A 383 -2.27 -15.09 -0.91
CA LEU A 383 -0.98 -15.49 -1.46
C LEU A 383 -1.04 -16.86 -2.14
N TYR A 384 -1.58 -17.86 -1.43
CA TYR A 384 -1.76 -19.21 -1.97
C TYR A 384 -2.59 -19.20 -3.25
N TYR A 385 -3.68 -18.42 -3.28
CA TYR A 385 -4.54 -18.32 -4.43
C TYR A 385 -3.87 -17.65 -5.63
N VAL A 386 -3.11 -16.57 -5.42
CA VAL A 386 -2.32 -15.91 -6.47
C VAL A 386 -1.32 -16.90 -7.07
N PHE A 387 -0.61 -17.68 -6.24
CA PHE A 387 0.31 -18.71 -6.73
C PHE A 387 -0.37 -19.83 -7.51
N GLN A 388 -1.51 -20.33 -7.04
CA GLN A 388 -2.27 -21.36 -7.75
C GLN A 388 -2.83 -20.85 -9.09
N SER A 389 -3.30 -19.62 -9.13
CA SER A 389 -3.80 -18.99 -10.36
C SER A 389 -2.70 -18.82 -11.38
N ALA A 390 -1.53 -18.34 -10.95
CA ALA A 390 -0.37 -18.20 -11.81
C ALA A 390 0.14 -19.57 -12.36
N LYS A 391 0.10 -20.62 -11.53
CA LYS A 391 0.45 -21.99 -11.97
C LYS A 391 -0.46 -22.51 -13.08
N ARG A 392 -1.78 -22.23 -12.99
CA ARG A 392 -2.75 -22.63 -14.01
C ARG A 392 -2.56 -21.85 -15.30
N HIS A 393 -2.31 -20.55 -15.20
CA HIS A 393 -2.01 -19.71 -16.36
C HIS A 393 -0.78 -20.22 -17.11
N ALA A 394 0.28 -20.56 -16.41
CA ALA A 394 1.50 -21.15 -17.01
C ALA A 394 1.21 -22.46 -17.73
N ALA A 395 0.39 -23.34 -17.15
CA ALA A 395 0.00 -24.60 -17.79
C ALA A 395 -0.81 -24.38 -19.07
N ALA A 396 -1.74 -23.41 -19.06
CA ALA A 396 -2.54 -23.06 -20.23
C ALA A 396 -1.68 -22.50 -21.38
N LEU A 397 -0.70 -21.64 -21.07
CA LEU A 397 0.25 -21.13 -22.07
C LEU A 397 1.11 -22.24 -22.69
N GLN A 398 1.53 -23.23 -21.90
CA GLN A 398 2.28 -24.39 -22.41
C GLN A 398 1.44 -25.26 -23.34
N GLN A 399 0.17 -25.48 -23.03
CA GLN A 399 -0.75 -26.22 -23.91
C GLN A 399 -1.04 -25.48 -25.22
N ALA A 400 -1.21 -24.15 -25.15
CA ALA A 400 -1.42 -23.35 -26.36
C ALA A 400 -0.20 -23.35 -27.29
N SER A 401 1.03 -23.39 -26.75
CA SER A 401 2.25 -23.45 -27.53
C SER A 401 2.57 -24.85 -28.14
N GLN A 402 1.90 -25.91 -27.67
CA GLN A 402 2.03 -27.26 -28.20
C GLN A 402 0.99 -27.56 -29.29
N ASN A 403 -0.09 -26.80 -29.34
CA ASN A 403 -1.21 -26.99 -30.29
C ASN A 403 -1.18 -26.01 -31.49
N GLY A 404 -0.23 -25.10 -31.55
CA GLY A 404 0.01 -24.16 -32.64
C GLY A 404 1.35 -24.38 -33.29
#